data_9d079161b0eaae1e7d7a3c2d44c85bc9
#
_entry.id   9d079161b0eaae1e7d7a3c2d44c85bc9
#
_cell.length_a   1.000
_cell.length_b   1.000
_cell.length_c   1.000
_cell.angle_alpha   90.00
_cell.angle_beta   90.00
_cell.angle_gamma   90.00
#
_symmetry.space_group_name_H-M   'P 1'
#
loop_
_entity.id
_entity.type
_entity.pdbx_description
1 polymer ?
#
loop_
_entity_poly.entity_id
_entity_poly.type
_entity_poly.pdbx_seq_one_letter_code
_entity_poly.pdbx_strand_id
1 'polypeptide(L)'
;MSIEQHKRREVRPTDQLPEGATSPDAKPQVTFTARRRGKAPRHLADFDRSERKAFVSEAGLPPFRADQLSRHYFERHVSDPVLMTDMPKSAYDVISTTLLPSLVREVAVLEADRGETLKHLWELY
;
A
#
# COMPACT_ATOMS: atom_id res chain seq x y z
N MET A 1 -8.91 -71.03 0.90
CA MET A 1 -8.80 -69.65 0.33
C MET A 1 -9.03 -68.66 1.46
N SER A 2 -7.98 -68.16 2.00
CA SER A 2 -8.05 -67.23 3.15
C SER A 2 -8.15 -65.81 2.60
N ILE A 3 -9.26 -65.18 2.89
CA ILE A 3 -9.43 -63.73 2.65
C ILE A 3 -8.83 -63.02 3.83
N GLU A 4 -7.65 -62.44 3.64
CA GLU A 4 -7.02 -61.56 4.63
C GLU A 4 -7.85 -60.29 4.74
N GLN A 5 -8.54 -60.15 5.82
CA GLN A 5 -9.19 -58.91 6.21
C GLN A 5 -8.12 -57.89 6.54
N HIS A 6 -7.92 -56.94 5.66
CA HIS A 6 -7.15 -55.74 5.97
C HIS A 6 -7.91 -54.93 7.02
N LYS A 7 -7.48 -55.09 8.24
CA LYS A 7 -7.91 -54.31 9.40
C LYS A 7 -7.58 -52.84 9.12
N ARG A 8 -8.56 -52.08 8.69
CA ARG A 8 -8.46 -50.61 8.62
C ARG A 8 -8.03 -50.12 10.01
N ARG A 9 -6.85 -49.56 10.10
CA ARG A 9 -6.42 -48.76 11.26
C ARG A 9 -7.37 -47.59 11.35
N GLU A 10 -8.24 -47.65 12.30
CA GLU A 10 -9.02 -46.51 12.78
C GLU A 10 -8.07 -45.45 13.26
N VAL A 11 -7.96 -44.37 12.48
CA VAL A 11 -7.23 -43.16 12.87
C VAL A 11 -8.06 -42.54 13.98
N ARG A 12 -7.60 -42.62 15.19
CA ARG A 12 -8.23 -41.93 16.32
C ARG A 12 -8.15 -40.42 16.08
N PRO A 13 -9.27 -39.71 16.13
CA PRO A 13 -9.22 -38.24 16.19
C PRO A 13 -8.87 -37.89 17.62
N THR A 14 -7.65 -37.61 17.89
CA THR A 14 -7.33 -36.89 19.13
C THR A 14 -5.84 -36.58 19.15
N ASP A 15 -5.54 -35.42 18.85
CA ASP A 15 -4.73 -34.60 19.73
C ASP A 15 -5.22 -33.17 19.62
N GLN A 16 -6.24 -32.90 20.41
CA GLN A 16 -6.46 -31.55 20.88
C GLN A 16 -5.23 -31.20 21.71
N LEU A 17 -4.31 -30.47 21.10
CA LEU A 17 -3.25 -29.76 21.81
C LEU A 17 -3.93 -28.85 22.84
N PRO A 18 -3.53 -28.92 24.11
CA PRO A 18 -4.10 -28.01 25.09
C PRO A 18 -3.76 -26.58 24.73
N GLU A 19 -4.78 -25.78 24.53
CA GLU A 19 -4.66 -24.33 24.49
C GLU A 19 -4.02 -23.90 25.81
N GLY A 20 -2.80 -23.34 25.75
CA GLY A 20 -2.21 -22.72 26.91
C GLY A 20 -0.73 -22.95 27.19
N ALA A 21 0.02 -23.60 26.33
CA ALA A 21 1.48 -23.68 26.48
C ALA A 21 2.16 -22.52 25.76
N THR A 22 2.15 -21.35 26.37
CA THR A 22 3.02 -20.23 25.96
C THR A 22 4.42 -20.55 26.45
N SER A 23 5.24 -21.16 25.63
CA SER A 23 6.67 -21.30 25.90
C SER A 23 7.31 -19.93 25.95
N PRO A 24 8.11 -19.60 26.99
CA PRO A 24 8.76 -18.28 27.12
C PRO A 24 9.76 -17.96 26.03
N ASP A 25 10.13 -18.92 25.17
CA ASP A 25 11.05 -18.78 24.03
C ASP A 25 10.35 -18.75 22.66
N ALA A 26 9.02 -18.67 22.60
CA ALA A 26 8.32 -18.55 21.34
C ALA A 26 8.63 -17.18 20.71
N LYS A 27 9.51 -17.15 19.73
CA LYS A 27 9.70 -15.98 18.87
C LYS A 27 8.34 -15.56 18.33
N PRO A 28 7.97 -14.28 18.38
CA PRO A 28 6.69 -13.82 17.85
C PRO A 28 6.58 -14.21 16.37
N GLN A 29 5.66 -15.12 16.08
CA GLN A 29 5.34 -15.48 14.70
C GLN A 29 4.60 -14.30 14.09
N VAL A 30 5.27 -13.57 13.22
CA VAL A 30 4.63 -12.53 12.43
C VAL A 30 3.78 -13.21 11.37
N THR A 31 2.48 -13.34 11.64
CA THR A 31 1.53 -13.85 10.66
C THR A 31 1.24 -12.74 9.67
N PHE A 32 1.84 -12.83 8.50
CA PHE A 32 1.51 -11.94 7.39
C PHE A 32 0.17 -12.37 6.81
N THR A 33 -0.90 -11.81 7.34
CA THR A 33 -2.20 -11.92 6.69
C THR A 33 -2.18 -10.95 5.50
N ALA A 34 -1.97 -11.49 4.30
CA ALA A 34 -2.09 -10.70 3.08
C ALA A 34 -3.52 -10.15 2.98
N ARG A 35 -3.75 -8.91 3.39
CA ARG A 35 -5.00 -8.21 3.09
C ARG A 35 -5.13 -8.16 1.57
N ARG A 36 -6.27 -8.57 1.03
CA ARG A 36 -6.63 -8.28 -0.37
C ARG A 36 -6.68 -6.77 -0.50
N ARG A 37 -5.64 -6.21 -1.06
CA ARG A 37 -5.55 -4.77 -1.32
C ARG A 37 -6.46 -4.47 -2.50
N GLY A 38 -7.22 -3.39 -2.40
CA GLY A 38 -7.94 -2.83 -3.54
C GLY A 38 -6.94 -2.42 -4.64
N LYS A 39 -7.45 -2.18 -5.84
CA LYS A 39 -6.63 -1.61 -6.91
C LYS A 39 -6.21 -0.21 -6.48
N ALA A 40 -4.91 0.09 -6.60
CA ALA A 40 -4.40 1.44 -6.35
C ALA A 40 -5.13 2.48 -7.23
N PRO A 41 -5.36 3.70 -6.72
CA PRO A 41 -5.91 4.77 -7.54
C PRO A 41 -4.97 5.09 -8.70
N ARG A 42 -5.55 5.57 -9.82
CA ARG A 42 -4.75 6.05 -10.95
C ARG A 42 -3.91 7.26 -10.49
N HIS A 43 -2.71 7.34 -10.99
CA HIS A 43 -1.78 8.40 -10.64
C HIS A 43 -1.21 9.04 -11.91
N LEU A 44 -0.89 10.32 -11.89
CA LEU A 44 -0.32 11.04 -13.04
C LEU A 44 0.94 10.35 -13.61
N ALA A 45 1.70 9.69 -12.75
CA ALA A 45 2.91 8.98 -13.14
C ALA A 45 2.67 7.69 -13.93
N ASP A 46 1.46 7.15 -13.93
CA ASP A 46 1.09 5.93 -14.67
C ASP A 46 0.96 6.16 -16.17
N PHE A 47 0.95 7.41 -16.61
CA PHE A 47 0.62 7.83 -17.96
C PHE A 47 1.80 8.47 -18.69
N ASP A 48 1.83 8.31 -20.01
CA ASP A 48 2.73 9.06 -20.88
C ASP A 48 2.31 10.55 -21.00
N ARG A 49 3.10 11.35 -21.69
CA ARG A 49 2.84 12.79 -21.81
C ARG A 49 1.52 13.13 -22.48
N SER A 50 1.09 12.35 -23.47
CA SER A 50 -0.16 12.58 -24.18
C SER A 50 -1.36 12.13 -23.36
N GLU A 51 -1.24 10.98 -22.72
CA GLU A 51 -2.25 10.42 -21.82
C GLU A 51 -2.47 11.30 -20.58
N ARG A 52 -1.41 11.94 -20.05
CA ARG A 52 -1.54 12.89 -18.92
C ARG A 52 -2.45 14.07 -19.25
N LYS A 53 -2.40 14.57 -20.48
CA LYS A 53 -3.30 15.65 -20.92
C LYS A 53 -4.75 15.20 -20.93
N ALA A 54 -5.01 13.99 -21.41
CA ALA A 54 -6.34 13.39 -21.36
C ALA A 54 -6.80 13.16 -19.91
N PHE A 55 -5.95 12.62 -19.06
CA PHE A 55 -6.25 12.37 -17.66
C PHE A 55 -6.55 13.65 -16.87
N VAL A 56 -5.79 14.70 -17.09
CA VAL A 56 -6.01 16.01 -16.47
C VAL A 56 -7.31 16.64 -16.96
N SER A 57 -7.64 16.48 -18.25
CA SER A 57 -8.92 16.96 -18.82
C SER A 57 -10.12 16.17 -18.27
N GLU A 58 -9.97 14.86 -18.09
CA GLU A 58 -10.97 13.99 -17.46
C GLU A 58 -11.27 14.45 -16.01
N ALA A 59 -10.25 14.92 -15.31
CA ALA A 59 -10.37 15.48 -13.97
C ALA A 59 -10.95 16.90 -13.91
N GLY A 60 -11.29 17.48 -15.04
CA GLY A 60 -11.95 18.81 -15.14
C GLY A 60 -10.98 19.99 -15.20
N LEU A 61 -9.68 19.75 -15.42
CA LEU A 61 -8.69 20.80 -15.57
C LEU A 61 -8.28 20.99 -17.04
N PRO A 62 -7.83 22.19 -17.43
CA PRO A 62 -7.31 22.43 -18.78
C PRO A 62 -6.11 21.53 -19.10
N PRO A 63 -5.96 20.96 -20.31
CA PRO A 63 -4.90 20.00 -20.65
C PRO A 63 -3.48 20.55 -20.50
N PHE A 64 -3.26 21.86 -20.63
CA PHE A 64 -1.95 22.46 -20.41
C PHE A 64 -1.45 22.34 -18.97
N ARG A 65 -2.35 22.11 -18.00
CA ARG A 65 -2.01 21.85 -16.60
C ARG A 65 -1.23 20.54 -16.43
N ALA A 66 -1.37 19.60 -17.37
CA ALA A 66 -0.61 18.35 -17.34
C ALA A 66 0.91 18.59 -17.44
N ASP A 67 1.34 19.51 -18.28
CA ASP A 67 2.75 19.86 -18.41
C ASP A 67 3.28 20.60 -17.16
N GLN A 68 2.46 21.45 -16.52
CA GLN A 68 2.81 22.12 -15.27
C GLN A 68 2.92 21.11 -14.12
N LEU A 69 1.92 20.24 -13.95
CA LEU A 69 1.92 19.17 -12.93
C LEU A 69 3.10 18.21 -13.13
N SER A 70 3.39 17.84 -14.37
CA SER A 70 4.54 16.98 -14.69
C SER A 70 5.86 17.63 -14.28
N ARG A 71 6.01 18.93 -14.51
CA ARG A 71 7.21 19.67 -14.09
C ARG A 71 7.34 19.72 -12.57
N HIS A 72 6.25 19.99 -11.84
CA HIS A 72 6.29 19.97 -10.39
C HIS A 72 6.63 18.58 -9.85
N TYR A 73 5.97 17.55 -10.36
CA TYR A 73 6.14 16.20 -9.83
C TYR A 73 7.49 15.56 -10.20
N PHE A 74 7.87 15.60 -11.49
CA PHE A 74 9.05 14.87 -11.97
C PHE A 74 10.36 15.68 -11.88
N GLU A 75 10.30 16.99 -12.07
CA GLU A 75 11.52 17.82 -12.07
C GLU A 75 11.79 18.47 -10.71
N ARG A 76 10.74 18.92 -10.02
CA ARG A 76 10.86 19.60 -8.72
C ARG A 76 10.57 18.71 -7.52
N HIS A 77 10.10 17.48 -7.73
CA HIS A 77 9.74 16.51 -6.70
C HIS A 77 8.69 17.03 -5.70
N VAL A 78 7.75 17.84 -6.19
CA VAL A 78 6.66 18.43 -5.42
C VAL A 78 5.37 17.72 -5.77
N SER A 79 4.74 17.08 -4.78
CA SER A 79 3.41 16.45 -4.89
C SER A 79 2.30 17.23 -4.17
N ASP A 80 2.67 18.11 -3.23
CA ASP A 80 1.72 18.93 -2.49
C ASP A 80 1.28 20.14 -3.36
N PRO A 81 -0.01 20.25 -3.72
CA PRO A 81 -0.51 21.34 -4.56
C PRO A 81 -0.36 22.71 -3.91
N VAL A 82 -0.26 22.82 -2.58
CA VAL A 82 -0.03 24.08 -1.87
C VAL A 82 1.32 24.71 -2.23
N LEU A 83 2.30 23.87 -2.55
CA LEU A 83 3.65 24.29 -2.96
C LEU A 83 3.77 24.56 -4.45
N MET A 84 2.71 24.30 -5.24
CA MET A 84 2.66 24.54 -6.68
C MET A 84 2.15 25.95 -6.96
N THR A 85 3.06 26.92 -7.05
CA THR A 85 2.74 28.35 -7.12
C THR A 85 1.96 28.79 -8.38
N ASP A 86 2.01 27.99 -9.44
CA ASP A 86 1.31 28.23 -10.71
C ASP A 86 -0.03 27.49 -10.83
N MET A 87 -0.45 26.79 -9.76
CA MET A 87 -1.74 26.12 -9.70
C MET A 87 -2.79 26.95 -8.96
N PRO A 88 -4.02 27.02 -9.48
CA PRO A 88 -5.11 27.71 -8.78
C PRO A 88 -5.56 26.90 -7.56
N LYS A 89 -5.89 27.58 -6.47
CA LYS A 89 -6.37 26.93 -5.24
C LYS A 89 -7.59 26.03 -5.46
N SER A 90 -8.44 26.38 -6.44
CA SER A 90 -9.61 25.57 -6.80
C SER A 90 -9.25 24.18 -7.38
N ALA A 91 -8.01 23.99 -7.84
CA ALA A 91 -7.55 22.71 -8.36
C ALA A 91 -6.87 21.82 -7.29
N TYR A 92 -6.58 22.34 -6.12
CA TYR A 92 -5.80 21.63 -5.09
C TYR A 92 -6.44 20.31 -4.68
N ASP A 93 -7.74 20.30 -4.47
CA ASP A 93 -8.47 19.09 -4.09
C ASP A 93 -8.40 18.00 -5.19
N VAL A 94 -8.66 18.37 -6.44
CA VAL A 94 -8.57 17.45 -7.59
C VAL A 94 -7.14 16.95 -7.79
N ILE A 95 -6.14 17.79 -7.59
CA ILE A 95 -4.74 17.39 -7.71
C ILE A 95 -4.42 16.33 -6.64
N SER A 96 -4.72 16.58 -5.38
CA SER A 96 -4.36 15.71 -4.26
C SER A 96 -5.18 14.43 -4.18
N THR A 97 -6.42 14.43 -4.66
CA THR A 97 -7.30 13.25 -4.56
C THR A 97 -7.34 12.40 -5.83
N THR A 98 -7.20 13.03 -7.00
CA THR A 98 -7.41 12.35 -8.30
C THR A 98 -6.13 12.23 -9.12
N LEU A 99 -5.35 13.30 -9.24
CA LEU A 99 -4.19 13.33 -10.13
C LEU A 99 -2.90 12.84 -9.46
N LEU A 100 -2.67 13.23 -8.22
CA LEU A 100 -1.51 12.88 -7.41
C LEU A 100 -1.94 12.32 -6.04
N PRO A 101 -2.78 11.27 -6.00
CA PRO A 101 -3.20 10.68 -4.72
C PRO A 101 -2.00 10.08 -3.99
N SER A 102 -1.99 10.14 -2.66
CA SER A 102 -0.97 9.46 -1.87
C SER A 102 -1.10 7.95 -2.02
N LEU A 103 -0.04 7.30 -2.50
CA LEU A 103 0.02 5.85 -2.69
C LEU A 103 0.61 5.13 -1.48
N VAL A 104 1.13 5.86 -0.53
CA VAL A 104 1.75 5.34 0.69
C VAL A 104 1.23 6.09 1.90
N ARG A 105 1.08 5.38 3.00
CA ARG A 105 0.71 5.95 4.30
C ARG A 105 1.71 5.49 5.34
N GLU A 106 2.26 6.43 6.11
CA GLU A 106 3.06 6.08 7.27
C GLU A 106 2.17 5.49 8.36
N VAL A 107 2.50 4.28 8.80
CA VAL A 107 1.73 3.53 9.81
C VAL A 107 2.36 3.67 11.18
N ALA A 108 3.68 3.63 11.23
CA ALA A 108 4.42 3.75 12.47
C ALA A 108 5.85 4.26 12.23
N VAL A 109 6.34 4.97 13.22
CA VAL A 109 7.76 5.33 13.33
C VAL A 109 8.27 4.73 14.62
N LEU A 110 9.34 3.97 14.54
CA LEU A 110 10.03 3.38 15.66
C LEU A 110 11.38 4.07 15.81
N GLU A 111 11.65 4.55 17.00
CA GLU A 111 12.90 5.19 17.37
C GLU A 111 13.73 4.20 18.19
N ALA A 112 15.01 4.09 17.87
CA ALA A 112 15.99 3.30 18.60
C ALA A 112 17.26 4.14 18.84
N ASP A 113 18.14 3.64 19.73
CA ASP A 113 19.45 4.23 20.00
C ASP A 113 19.39 5.73 20.37
N ARG A 114 18.42 6.11 21.21
CA ARG A 114 18.21 7.50 21.68
C ARG A 114 17.95 8.50 20.55
N GLY A 115 17.30 8.05 19.47
CA GLY A 115 16.95 8.88 18.33
C GLY A 115 17.96 8.84 17.17
N GLU A 116 19.04 8.09 17.29
CA GLU A 116 20.03 7.95 16.22
C GLU A 116 19.52 7.08 15.07
N THR A 117 18.55 6.18 15.36
CA THR A 117 17.96 5.29 14.36
C THR A 117 16.44 5.46 14.32
N LEU A 118 15.90 5.79 13.14
CA LEU A 118 14.47 5.85 12.89
C LEU A 118 14.08 4.76 11.89
N LYS A 119 13.08 3.96 12.24
CA LYS A 119 12.50 2.96 11.36
C LYS A 119 11.06 3.35 11.03
N HIS A 120 10.82 3.66 9.77
CA HIS A 120 9.50 3.99 9.26
C HIS A 120 8.81 2.75 8.67
N LEU A 121 7.57 2.53 9.06
CA LEU A 121 6.71 1.52 8.48
C LEU A 121 5.66 2.20 7.59
N TRP A 122 5.66 1.85 6.32
CA TRP A 122 4.74 2.39 5.33
C TRP A 122 3.75 1.33 4.86
N GLU A 123 2.49 1.70 4.76
CA GLU A 123 1.46 0.90 4.10
C GLU A 123 1.29 1.41 2.67
N LEU A 124 1.33 0.46 1.72
CA LEU A 124 1.06 0.70 0.29
C LEU A 124 -0.40 0.37 0.01
N TYR A 125 -0.96 1.00 -1.03
CA TYR A 125 -2.26 0.64 -1.58
C TYR A 125 -2.31 -0.80 -2.06
#